data_2d5a21552af0668d47454299de25cb31
#
_entry.id   2d5a21552af0668d47454299de25cb31
#
_cell.length_a   1.000
_cell.length_b   1.000
_cell.length_c   1.000
_cell.angle_alpha   90.00
_cell.angle_beta   90.00
_cell.angle_gamma   90.00
#
_symmetry.space_group_name_H-M   'P 1'
#
loop_
_entity.id
_entity.type
_entity.pdbx_description
1 polymer ?
#
loop_
_entity_poly.entity_id
_entity_poly.type
_entity_poly.pdbx_seq_one_letter_code
_entity_poly.pdbx_strand_id
1 'polypeptide(L)'
;MLTKLRIKLRQLYFKDTQFANLMTKRIFNVLLVANPYDAFMLEDDGRIDEKIFNEYMNLSLRYPPRFTQVFTAEETWEQLRNTMFDLVICMPGSDNSDTFDIARDIKKEYPHLPLVVLTPFSHGIKERMEHEDLSIFEYVFCWLGNTDLLVSIIKLIEDKMNLEHD
;
A
#
# COMPACT_ATOMS: atom_id res chain seq x y z
N MET A 1 3.14 -36.68 30.22
CA MET A 1 1.82 -36.13 29.88
C MET A 1 1.81 -34.62 29.81
N LEU A 2 2.33 -33.92 30.81
CA LEU A 2 2.49 -32.47 30.82
C LEU A 2 3.41 -31.93 29.69
N THR A 3 4.44 -32.66 29.29
CA THR A 3 5.36 -32.29 28.22
C THR A 3 4.72 -32.36 26.83
N LYS A 4 3.87 -33.35 26.60
CA LYS A 4 3.10 -33.49 25.34
C LYS A 4 2.02 -32.40 25.22
N LEU A 5 1.38 -32.07 26.36
CA LEU A 5 0.40 -30.99 26.41
C LEU A 5 1.08 -29.60 26.20
N ARG A 6 2.26 -29.42 26.79
CA ARG A 6 3.05 -28.21 26.61
C ARG A 6 3.53 -28.07 25.17
N ILE A 7 3.94 -29.17 24.53
CA ILE A 7 4.36 -29.16 23.13
C ILE A 7 3.15 -28.89 22.24
N LYS A 8 2.00 -29.46 22.52
CA LYS A 8 0.77 -29.24 21.76
C LYS A 8 0.22 -27.82 21.96
N LEU A 9 0.27 -27.28 23.16
CA LEU A 9 -0.05 -25.89 23.47
C LEU A 9 0.97 -24.94 22.83
N ARG A 10 2.25 -25.32 22.83
CA ARG A 10 3.31 -24.54 22.20
C ARG A 10 3.18 -24.55 20.68
N GLN A 11 2.74 -25.65 20.08
CA GLN A 11 2.45 -25.73 18.65
C GLN A 11 1.19 -24.97 18.27
N LEU A 12 0.16 -25.01 19.11
CA LEU A 12 -1.04 -24.18 18.94
C LEU A 12 -0.72 -22.71 19.16
N TYR A 13 0.07 -22.41 20.17
CA TYR A 13 0.55 -21.06 20.45
C TYR A 13 1.49 -20.56 19.36
N PHE A 14 2.30 -21.44 18.78
CA PHE A 14 3.18 -21.13 17.66
C PHE A 14 2.38 -20.92 16.37
N LYS A 15 1.32 -21.68 16.14
CA LYS A 15 0.38 -21.44 15.04
C LYS A 15 -0.37 -20.13 15.24
N ASP A 16 -0.83 -19.86 16.44
CA ASP A 16 -1.48 -18.60 16.78
C ASP A 16 -0.49 -17.44 16.74
N THR A 17 0.76 -17.65 17.13
CA THR A 17 1.82 -16.64 17.04
C THR A 17 2.25 -16.42 15.60
N GLN A 18 2.30 -17.46 14.76
CA GLN A 18 2.52 -17.29 13.33
C GLN A 18 1.34 -16.61 12.67
N PHE A 19 0.14 -16.95 13.06
CA PHE A 19 -1.07 -16.28 12.59
C PHE A 19 -1.15 -14.84 13.11
N ALA A 20 -0.78 -14.60 14.36
CA ALA A 20 -0.68 -13.26 14.94
C ALA A 20 0.47 -12.47 14.31
N ASN A 21 1.60 -13.09 13.99
CA ASN A 21 2.70 -12.47 13.24
C ASN A 21 2.31 -12.18 11.78
N LEU A 22 1.53 -13.05 11.15
CA LEU A 22 0.90 -12.79 9.86
C LEU A 22 -0.07 -11.63 9.96
N MET A 23 -0.77 -11.49 11.10
CA MET A 23 -1.66 -10.36 11.36
C MET A 23 -0.92 -9.09 11.75
N THR A 24 0.25 -9.16 12.41
CA THR A 24 1.04 -7.98 12.78
C THR A 24 1.76 -7.34 11.57
N LYS A 25 1.92 -8.09 10.50
CA LYS A 25 2.51 -7.59 9.24
C LYS A 25 1.44 -7.25 8.21
N ARG A 26 0.31 -6.78 8.66
CA ARG A 26 -0.73 -6.28 7.80
C ARG A 26 -0.52 -4.83 7.46
N ILE A 27 -1.09 -4.46 6.36
CA ILE A 27 -1.20 -3.07 5.96
C ILE A 27 -2.46 -2.50 6.60
N PHE A 28 -2.26 -1.63 7.58
CA PHE A 28 -3.34 -0.93 8.29
C PHE A 28 -3.59 0.46 7.73
N ASN A 29 -2.52 1.15 7.35
CA ASN A 29 -2.59 2.52 6.87
C ASN A 29 -1.85 2.64 5.54
N VAL A 30 -2.56 3.14 4.55
CA VAL A 30 -2.03 3.40 3.20
C VAL A 30 -2.06 4.90 2.94
N LEU A 31 -0.93 5.45 2.55
CA LEU A 31 -0.83 6.82 2.09
C LEU A 31 -0.92 6.82 0.56
N LEU A 32 -1.88 7.55 0.03
CA LEU A 32 -2.07 7.73 -1.40
C LEU A 32 -1.62 9.13 -1.79
N VAL A 33 -0.51 9.20 -2.52
CA VAL A 33 0.03 10.46 -3.05
C VAL A 33 -0.42 10.60 -4.50
N ALA A 34 -1.34 11.50 -4.76
CA ALA A 34 -1.98 11.67 -6.06
C ALA A 34 -2.20 13.15 -6.35
N ASN A 35 -2.31 13.52 -7.61
CA ASN A 35 -2.80 14.85 -7.93
C ASN A 35 -4.34 14.90 -7.72
N PRO A 36 -4.93 16.10 -7.59
CA PRO A 36 -6.38 16.23 -7.32
C PRO A 36 -7.26 15.59 -8.40
N TYR A 37 -6.82 15.61 -9.65
CA TYR A 37 -7.57 15.02 -10.76
C TYR A 37 -7.63 13.49 -10.65
N ASP A 38 -6.50 12.84 -10.41
CA ASP A 38 -6.45 11.38 -10.26
C ASP A 38 -7.20 10.92 -9.01
N ALA A 39 -7.11 11.67 -7.94
CA ALA A 39 -7.88 11.42 -6.72
C ALA A 39 -9.39 11.53 -6.98
N PHE A 40 -9.81 12.54 -7.75
CA PHE A 40 -11.20 12.69 -8.15
C PHE A 40 -11.70 11.50 -8.98
N MET A 41 -10.88 11.04 -9.93
CA MET A 41 -11.20 9.87 -10.74
C MET A 41 -11.31 8.58 -9.91
N LEU A 42 -10.51 8.46 -8.86
CA LEU A 42 -10.60 7.35 -7.90
C LEU A 42 -11.93 7.34 -7.15
N GLU A 43 -12.50 8.50 -6.89
CA GLU A 43 -13.70 8.67 -6.08
C GLU A 43 -14.99 8.87 -6.89
N ASP A 44 -14.89 8.81 -8.23
CA ASP A 44 -16.03 9.09 -9.11
C ASP A 44 -17.25 8.19 -8.83
N ASP A 45 -17.02 6.94 -8.44
CA ASP A 45 -18.07 5.97 -8.08
C ASP A 45 -18.27 5.80 -6.57
N GLY A 46 -17.78 6.73 -5.75
CA GLY A 46 -17.86 6.67 -4.30
C GLY A 46 -16.49 6.74 -3.64
N ARG A 47 -16.47 6.92 -2.33
CA ARG A 47 -15.22 7.06 -1.58
C ARG A 47 -14.39 5.79 -1.64
N ILE A 48 -13.09 5.95 -1.81
CA ILE A 48 -12.15 4.84 -1.90
C ILE A 48 -12.22 3.91 -0.67
N ASP A 49 -12.40 4.47 0.52
CA ASP A 49 -12.55 3.71 1.75
C ASP A 49 -13.76 2.77 1.71
N GLU A 50 -14.88 3.25 1.20
CA GLU A 50 -16.11 2.47 1.07
C GLU A 50 -15.96 1.36 0.04
N LYS A 51 -15.33 1.66 -1.09
CA LYS A 51 -15.05 0.67 -2.14
C LYS A 51 -14.15 -0.44 -1.63
N ILE A 52 -13.07 -0.08 -0.93
CA ILE A 52 -12.15 -1.05 -0.34
C ILE A 52 -12.85 -1.88 0.73
N PHE A 53 -13.65 -1.26 1.59
CA PHE A 53 -14.44 -1.96 2.59
C PHE A 53 -15.37 -2.99 1.95
N ASN A 54 -16.12 -2.58 0.92
CA ASN A 54 -17.04 -3.46 0.21
C ASN A 54 -16.31 -4.63 -0.46
N GLU A 55 -15.16 -4.37 -1.07
CA GLU A 55 -14.35 -5.41 -1.71
C GLU A 55 -13.80 -6.41 -0.70
N TYR A 56 -13.33 -5.94 0.46
CA TYR A 56 -12.90 -6.81 1.56
C TYR A 56 -14.05 -7.69 2.04
N MET A 57 -15.26 -7.14 2.15
CA MET A 57 -16.44 -7.90 2.54
C MET A 57 -16.82 -8.94 1.47
N ASN A 58 -16.80 -8.57 0.20
CA ASN A 58 -17.11 -9.46 -0.92
C ASN A 58 -16.14 -10.64 -0.99
N LEU A 59 -14.86 -10.40 -0.70
CA LEU A 59 -13.82 -11.43 -0.68
C LEU A 59 -13.71 -12.16 0.66
N SER A 60 -14.62 -11.89 1.60
CA SER A 60 -14.59 -12.43 2.97
C SER A 60 -13.27 -12.14 3.70
N LEU A 61 -12.62 -11.04 3.36
CA LEU A 61 -11.42 -10.56 4.03
C LEU A 61 -11.78 -9.72 5.24
N ARG A 62 -10.89 -9.71 6.22
CA ARG A 62 -11.07 -8.93 7.45
C ARG A 62 -10.08 -7.76 7.48
N TYR A 63 -10.48 -6.71 8.18
CA TYR A 63 -9.63 -5.55 8.49
C TYR A 63 -9.14 -4.80 7.25
N PRO A 64 -10.05 -4.10 6.54
CA PRO A 64 -9.66 -3.26 5.43
C PRO A 64 -8.71 -2.15 5.91
N PRO A 65 -7.69 -1.80 5.12
CA PRO A 65 -6.79 -0.72 5.48
C PRO A 65 -7.48 0.65 5.38
N ARG A 66 -6.95 1.60 6.14
CA ARG A 66 -7.37 2.99 6.05
C ARG A 66 -6.53 3.69 4.98
N PHE A 67 -7.18 4.39 4.08
CA PHE A 67 -6.54 5.21 3.05
C PHE A 67 -6.54 6.68 3.46
N THR A 68 -5.39 7.32 3.34
CA THR A 68 -5.23 8.76 3.50
C THR A 68 -4.71 9.32 2.19
N GLN A 69 -5.45 10.25 1.59
CA GLN A 69 -5.05 10.89 0.33
C GLN A 69 -4.35 12.21 0.63
N VAL A 70 -3.25 12.46 -0.08
CA VAL A 70 -2.51 13.71 -0.04
C VAL A 70 -2.19 14.16 -1.47
N PHE A 71 -2.14 15.47 -1.66
CA PHE A 71 -1.98 16.07 -2.99
C PHE A 71 -0.68 16.86 -3.14
N THR A 72 -0.10 17.28 -2.03
CA THR A 72 1.11 18.10 -2.00
C THR A 72 2.21 17.45 -1.17
N ALA A 73 3.43 17.91 -1.38
CA ALA A 73 4.56 17.48 -0.54
C ALA A 73 4.34 17.86 0.93
N GLU A 74 3.82 19.03 1.19
CA GLU A 74 3.56 19.51 2.55
C GLU A 74 2.56 18.62 3.29
N GLU A 75 1.45 18.29 2.65
CA GLU A 75 0.44 17.37 3.20
C GLU A 75 1.02 15.99 3.43
N THR A 76 1.85 15.50 2.50
CA THR A 76 2.52 14.21 2.59
C THR A 76 3.39 14.13 3.84
N TRP A 77 4.24 15.14 4.06
CA TRP A 77 5.14 15.17 5.21
C TRP A 77 4.38 15.36 6.52
N GLU A 78 3.32 16.14 6.52
CA GLU A 78 2.46 16.30 7.71
C GLU A 78 1.86 14.95 8.10
N GLN A 79 1.31 14.20 7.17
CA GLN A 79 0.74 12.89 7.44
C GLN A 79 1.79 11.88 7.90
N LEU A 80 2.95 11.84 7.26
CA LEU A 80 4.04 10.94 7.64
C LEU A 80 4.58 11.21 9.05
N ARG A 81 4.55 12.46 9.51
CA ARG A 81 4.96 12.81 10.88
C ARG A 81 3.92 12.41 11.92
N ASN A 82 2.65 12.44 11.56
CA ASN A 82 1.53 12.25 12.50
C ASN A 82 0.99 10.82 12.55
N THR A 83 1.23 10.03 11.51
CA THR A 83 0.66 8.68 11.37
C THR A 83 1.74 7.73 10.84
N MET A 84 1.77 6.53 11.38
CA MET A 84 2.60 5.45 10.82
C MET A 84 1.87 4.80 9.64
N PHE A 85 2.48 4.86 8.48
CA PHE A 85 1.97 4.22 7.28
C PHE A 85 2.72 2.92 7.00
N ASP A 86 2.02 1.96 6.42
CA ASP A 86 2.55 0.63 6.08
C ASP A 86 2.83 0.49 4.59
N LEU A 87 2.24 1.35 3.80
CA LEU A 87 2.38 1.37 2.34
C LEU A 87 2.13 2.77 1.81
N VAL A 88 2.91 3.17 0.83
CA VAL A 88 2.68 4.39 0.06
C VAL A 88 2.40 4.02 -1.39
N ILE A 89 1.27 4.48 -1.89
CA ILE A 89 0.90 4.36 -3.30
C ILE A 89 1.08 5.73 -3.95
N CYS A 90 1.94 5.80 -4.94
CA CYS A 90 2.21 7.01 -5.69
C CYS A 90 1.49 6.97 -7.04
N MET A 91 0.70 7.98 -7.32
CA MET A 91 -0.01 8.13 -8.59
C MET A 91 0.56 9.34 -9.35
N PRO A 92 1.63 9.15 -10.14
CA PRO A 92 2.18 10.23 -10.93
C PRO A 92 1.21 10.62 -12.05
N GLY A 93 0.91 11.90 -12.15
CA GLY A 93 0.11 12.46 -13.24
C GLY A 93 0.94 12.68 -14.51
N SER A 94 0.26 12.91 -15.63
CA SER A 94 0.90 13.24 -16.91
C SER A 94 1.49 14.66 -16.95
N ASP A 95 0.99 15.54 -16.13
CA ASP A 95 1.51 16.89 -15.91
C ASP A 95 2.52 16.87 -14.76
N ASN A 96 3.38 17.86 -14.70
CA ASN A 96 4.51 18.07 -13.79
C ASN A 96 4.23 17.79 -12.29
N SER A 97 3.72 16.63 -11.98
CA SER A 97 3.55 16.26 -10.59
C SER A 97 4.90 15.90 -9.98
N ASP A 98 5.20 16.52 -8.87
CA ASP A 98 6.39 16.24 -8.06
C ASP A 98 6.31 14.88 -7.35
N THR A 99 5.40 14.00 -7.80
CA THR A 99 5.12 12.72 -7.15
C THR A 99 6.37 11.83 -7.08
N PHE A 100 7.18 11.80 -8.15
CA PHE A 100 8.44 11.05 -8.13
C PHE A 100 9.47 11.66 -7.19
N ASP A 101 9.52 12.98 -7.09
CA ASP A 101 10.41 13.69 -6.16
C ASP A 101 10.00 13.40 -4.71
N ILE A 102 8.70 13.47 -4.42
CA ILE A 102 8.12 13.11 -3.12
C ILE A 102 8.47 11.66 -2.79
N ALA A 103 8.30 10.74 -3.73
CA ALA A 103 8.60 9.33 -3.54
C ALA A 103 10.08 9.09 -3.22
N ARG A 104 10.99 9.76 -3.91
CA ARG A 104 12.43 9.66 -3.63
C ARG A 104 12.76 10.16 -2.21
N ASP A 105 12.18 11.27 -1.82
CA ASP A 105 12.40 11.85 -0.49
C ASP A 105 11.81 10.95 0.61
N ILE A 106 10.64 10.36 0.38
CA ILE A 106 10.06 9.38 1.30
C ILE A 106 11.00 8.18 1.45
N LYS A 107 11.54 7.66 0.36
CA LYS A 107 12.45 6.50 0.40
C LYS A 107 13.74 6.79 1.16
N LYS A 108 14.26 8.01 1.09
CA LYS A 108 15.42 8.43 1.86
C LYS A 108 15.14 8.49 3.37
N GLU A 109 14.01 9.04 3.74
CA GLU A 109 13.62 9.21 5.14
C GLU A 109 13.07 7.92 5.76
N TYR A 110 12.34 7.15 4.99
CA TYR A 110 11.69 5.90 5.41
C TYR A 110 12.10 4.74 4.50
N PRO A 111 13.36 4.26 4.58
CA PRO A 111 13.86 3.26 3.61
C PRO A 111 13.15 1.90 3.66
N HIS A 112 12.48 1.58 4.77
CA HIS A 112 11.73 0.33 4.93
C HIS A 112 10.27 0.43 4.52
N LEU A 113 9.77 1.64 4.25
CA LEU A 113 8.39 1.84 3.85
C LEU A 113 8.22 1.44 2.37
N PRO A 114 7.39 0.44 2.05
CA PRO A 114 7.19 0.03 0.67
C PRO A 114 6.47 1.12 -0.13
N LEU A 115 6.97 1.36 -1.33
CA LEU A 115 6.42 2.29 -2.29
C LEU A 115 5.94 1.55 -3.53
N VAL A 116 4.75 1.87 -4.00
CA VAL A 116 4.15 1.31 -5.21
C VAL A 116 3.75 2.46 -6.13
N VAL A 117 4.00 2.31 -7.41
CA VAL A 117 3.49 3.24 -8.44
C VAL A 117 2.22 2.67 -9.04
N LEU A 118 1.20 3.48 -9.09
CA LEU A 118 -0.06 3.19 -9.76
C LEU A 118 -0.29 4.27 -10.82
N THR A 119 -0.19 3.90 -12.09
CA THR A 119 -0.28 4.87 -13.18
C THR A 119 -1.44 4.57 -14.12
N PRO A 120 -2.16 5.59 -14.62
CA PRO A 120 -2.99 5.39 -15.79
C PRO A 120 -2.12 5.13 -17.01
N PHE A 121 -2.62 4.36 -17.96
CA PHE A 121 -1.89 4.09 -19.19
C PHE A 121 -1.92 5.31 -20.10
N SER A 122 -0.84 6.11 -20.10
CA SER A 122 -0.68 7.24 -21.01
C SER A 122 0.76 7.32 -21.55
N HIS A 123 0.91 7.83 -22.76
CA HIS A 123 2.22 8.00 -23.38
C HIS A 123 3.14 8.95 -22.61
N GLY A 124 2.61 10.04 -22.07
CA GLY A 124 3.39 11.01 -21.30
C GLY A 124 3.98 10.42 -20.03
N ILE A 125 3.25 9.54 -19.36
CA ILE A 125 3.75 8.84 -18.17
C ILE A 125 4.82 7.82 -18.55
N LYS A 126 4.62 7.10 -19.64
CA LYS A 126 5.61 6.11 -20.11
C LYS A 126 6.96 6.78 -20.40
N GLU A 127 6.99 7.89 -21.13
CA GLU A 127 8.21 8.65 -21.37
C GLU A 127 8.87 9.12 -20.07
N ARG A 128 8.08 9.63 -19.14
CA ARG A 128 8.57 10.09 -17.84
C ARG A 128 9.16 8.95 -17.02
N MET A 129 8.52 7.78 -17.02
CA MET A 129 9.00 6.60 -16.30
C MET A 129 10.31 6.04 -16.87
N GLU A 130 10.56 6.20 -18.16
CA GLU A 130 11.82 5.81 -18.81
C GLU A 130 13.02 6.62 -18.27
N HIS A 131 12.78 7.83 -17.78
CA HIS A 131 13.80 8.73 -17.24
C HIS A 131 13.93 8.68 -15.71
N GLU A 132 13.04 7.95 -15.02
CA GLU A 132 13.02 7.86 -13.57
C GLU A 132 13.66 6.57 -13.07
N ASP A 133 14.30 6.63 -11.91
CA ASP A 133 14.78 5.43 -11.22
C ASP A 133 13.60 4.74 -10.51
N LEU A 134 13.14 3.65 -11.11
CA LEU A 134 12.01 2.87 -10.57
C LEU A 134 12.44 1.82 -9.54
N SER A 135 13.75 1.70 -9.24
CA SER A 135 14.26 0.72 -8.30
C SER A 135 13.79 0.97 -6.85
N ILE A 136 13.40 2.19 -6.53
CA ILE A 136 12.86 2.54 -5.21
C ILE A 136 11.43 2.00 -4.98
N PHE A 137 10.75 1.57 -6.03
CA PHE A 137 9.39 1.05 -5.94
C PHE A 137 9.39 -0.47 -5.89
N GLU A 138 8.54 -1.04 -5.02
CA GLU A 138 8.33 -2.48 -4.96
C GLU A 138 7.66 -3.01 -6.22
N TYR A 139 6.66 -2.27 -6.71
CA TYR A 139 5.90 -2.62 -7.91
C TYR A 139 5.46 -1.36 -8.66
N VAL A 140 5.27 -1.54 -9.96
CA VAL A 140 4.66 -0.53 -10.84
C VAL A 140 3.46 -1.19 -11.52
N PHE A 141 2.27 -0.64 -11.31
CA PHE A 141 1.03 -1.16 -11.89
C PHE A 141 0.35 -0.15 -12.79
N CYS A 142 -0.25 -0.65 -13.85
CA CYS A 142 -1.17 0.13 -14.68
C CYS A 142 -2.58 0.04 -14.07
N TRP A 143 -3.20 1.19 -13.85
CA TRP A 143 -4.52 1.27 -13.23
C TRP A 143 -5.58 1.71 -14.21
N LEU A 144 -6.67 0.93 -14.27
CA LEU A 144 -7.81 1.16 -15.17
C LEU A 144 -9.09 1.53 -14.41
N GLY A 145 -8.98 1.91 -13.14
CA GLY A 145 -10.11 2.28 -12.31
C GLY A 145 -10.66 1.16 -11.42
N ASN A 146 -10.01 0.01 -11.37
CA ASN A 146 -10.50 -1.16 -10.62
C ASN A 146 -10.07 -1.11 -9.16
N THR A 147 -11.02 -1.11 -8.25
CA THR A 147 -10.76 -1.25 -6.81
C THR A 147 -10.13 -2.59 -6.46
N ASP A 148 -10.46 -3.65 -7.20
CA ASP A 148 -9.87 -4.99 -7.08
C ASP A 148 -8.34 -4.96 -7.16
N LEU A 149 -7.79 -4.11 -8.01
CA LEU A 149 -6.35 -3.96 -8.15
C LEU A 149 -5.72 -3.44 -6.86
N LEU A 150 -6.35 -2.47 -6.20
CA LEU A 150 -5.85 -1.95 -4.91
C LEU A 150 -5.81 -3.03 -3.84
N VAL A 151 -6.85 -3.84 -3.74
CA VAL A 151 -6.88 -4.98 -2.80
C VAL A 151 -5.78 -5.99 -3.14
N SER A 152 -5.60 -6.28 -4.43
CA SER A 152 -4.55 -7.20 -4.89
C SER A 152 -3.15 -6.68 -4.58
N ILE A 153 -2.90 -5.39 -4.75
CA ILE A 153 -1.63 -4.74 -4.41
C ILE A 153 -1.36 -4.88 -2.92
N ILE A 154 -2.35 -4.57 -2.08
CA ILE A 154 -2.22 -4.67 -0.63
C ILE A 154 -1.87 -6.10 -0.22
N LYS A 155 -2.58 -7.08 -0.74
CA LYS A 155 -2.33 -8.50 -0.44
C LYS A 155 -0.95 -8.95 -0.93
N LEU A 156 -0.53 -8.51 -2.10
CA LEU A 156 0.80 -8.83 -2.64
C LEU A 156 1.93 -8.27 -1.75
N ILE A 157 1.79 -7.04 -1.28
CA ILE A 157 2.77 -6.43 -0.37
C ILE A 157 2.76 -7.14 0.99
N GLU A 158 1.59 -7.47 1.53
CA GLU A 158 1.48 -8.25 2.78
C GLU A 158 2.18 -9.60 2.65
N ASP A 159 1.96 -10.32 1.56
CA ASP A 159 2.59 -11.61 1.29
C ASP A 159 4.12 -11.47 1.19
N LYS A 160 4.60 -10.44 0.52
CA LYS A 160 6.03 -10.15 0.42
C LYS A 160 6.65 -9.86 1.79
N MET A 161 6.01 -9.04 2.60
CA MET A 161 6.45 -8.72 3.96
C MET A 161 6.54 -9.98 4.84
N ASN A 162 5.66 -10.95 4.64
CA ASN A 162 5.64 -12.19 5.38
C ASN A 162 6.73 -13.16 4.93
N LEU A 163 7.06 -13.19 3.63
CA LEU A 163 8.13 -14.01 3.07
C LEU A 163 9.54 -13.53 3.48
N GLU A 164 9.74 -12.24 3.62
CA GLU A 164 11.03 -11.66 4.02
C GLU A 164 11.41 -11.95 5.49
N HIS A 165 10.50 -12.50 6.27
CA HIS A 165 10.73 -12.84 7.68
C HIS A 165 10.84 -14.34 7.96
N ASP A 166 10.69 -15.15 6.96
CA ASP A 166 10.99 -16.57 7.01
C ASP A 166 12.43 -16.82 6.55
#